data_4e4a2ab8f77611f11d3214bcedf4c2e6
#
_entry.id   4e4a2ab8f77611f11d3214bcedf4c2e6
#
_cell.length_a   1.000
_cell.length_b   1.000
_cell.length_c   1.000
_cell.angle_alpha   90.00
_cell.angle_beta   90.00
_cell.angle_gamma   90.00
#
_symmetry.space_group_name_H-M   'P 1'
#
loop_
_entity.id
_entity.type
_entity.pdbx_description
1 polymer ?
#
loop_
_entity_poly.entity_id
_entity_poly.type
_entity_poly.pdbx_seq_one_letter_code
_entity_poly.pdbx_strand_id
1 'polypeptide(L)'
;MIFEKTLSTIKKYNLIEKGDKIVLGLSGGPDSVCMLHILYKLKDMLNIELGAIHINHMLRGDESDKDEKYIGNLCSELGINYYVKRIDIECVANDTNVSLEVAGRNERYRAFEEIREKHGYNKIAVAHNANDQAETVLMRMMRGTGLEGLTGIKAKREDGIIRPILCLNRKEIEDYCEENKLNPRIDQSNHERIYSRNRVRLDIIPYMKEHFNEDIVETLNRMVSLLQKDNEFIEEYSKECYNKYCKVKAKQLEVSKKLFVNEMEAVVTRVIIKAFKEISNCHQNFEMKHIYEIVNLAKNSTGKKINLTNNIICKNSYGDLIFKVNEKNIIDDKISEVRINKNSILNDIVFEEYNISFQIINNKNKVEFSKNNLIKLFDY
;
A
#
# COMPACT_ATOMS: atom_id res chain seq x y z
N MET A 1 27.60 19.73 2.41
CA MET A 1 26.22 20.10 2.00
C MET A 1 25.28 18.91 1.93
N ILE A 2 25.54 17.84 1.13
CA ILE A 2 24.65 16.67 1.01
C ILE A 2 24.52 15.85 2.31
N PHE A 3 25.61 15.65 3.04
CA PHE A 3 25.59 14.99 4.34
C PHE A 3 24.79 15.75 5.38
N GLU A 4 24.90 17.08 5.42
CA GLU A 4 24.15 17.93 6.35
C GLU A 4 22.65 17.88 6.07
N LYS A 5 22.24 17.93 4.80
CA LYS A 5 20.83 17.75 4.38
C LYS A 5 20.30 16.40 4.84
N THR A 6 21.06 15.32 4.59
CA THR A 6 20.67 13.96 4.98
C THR A 6 20.59 13.82 6.49
N LEU A 7 21.59 14.31 7.24
CA LEU A 7 21.59 14.30 8.71
C LEU A 7 20.43 15.12 9.30
N SER A 8 20.16 16.28 8.72
CA SER A 8 19.01 17.10 9.12
C SER A 8 17.70 16.35 8.93
N THR A 9 17.56 15.64 7.82
CA THR A 9 16.38 14.82 7.53
C THR A 9 16.26 13.63 8.50
N ILE A 10 17.37 12.92 8.76
CA ILE A 10 17.42 11.82 9.74
C ILE A 10 16.98 12.32 11.12
N LYS A 11 17.49 13.46 11.57
CA LYS A 11 17.12 14.06 12.87
C LYS A 11 15.69 14.56 12.91
N LYS A 12 15.28 15.31 11.88
CA LYS A 12 13.93 15.91 11.79
C LYS A 12 12.81 14.87 11.91
N TYR A 13 12.99 13.70 11.26
CA TYR A 13 11.97 12.64 11.21
C TYR A 13 12.28 11.45 12.11
N ASN A 14 13.31 11.53 12.96
CA ASN A 14 13.76 10.43 13.82
C ASN A 14 13.87 9.11 13.03
N LEU A 15 14.57 9.15 11.88
CA LEU A 15 14.68 8.00 10.97
C LEU A 15 15.59 6.94 11.55
N ILE A 16 16.70 7.34 12.16
CA ILE A 16 17.77 6.47 12.61
C ILE A 16 18.08 6.78 14.08
N GLU A 17 18.19 5.73 14.87
CA GLU A 17 18.55 5.76 16.28
C GLU A 17 19.88 5.03 16.47
N LYS A 18 20.60 5.37 17.55
CA LYS A 18 21.87 4.73 17.89
C LYS A 18 21.65 3.23 18.14
N GLY A 19 22.47 2.40 17.49
CA GLY A 19 22.37 0.94 17.58
C GLY A 19 21.43 0.30 16.56
N ASP A 20 20.85 1.09 15.66
CA ASP A 20 20.01 0.53 14.58
C ASP A 20 20.82 -0.38 13.64
N LYS A 21 20.18 -1.46 13.22
CA LYS A 21 20.62 -2.35 12.16
C LYS A 21 19.74 -2.16 10.94
N ILE A 22 20.31 -1.61 9.87
CA ILE A 22 19.56 -1.13 8.71
C ILE A 22 19.91 -1.96 7.49
N VAL A 23 18.89 -2.56 6.83
CA VAL A 23 19.07 -3.17 5.52
C VAL A 23 18.65 -2.18 4.42
N LEU A 24 19.54 -1.97 3.43
CA LEU A 24 19.33 -1.05 2.32
C LEU A 24 18.85 -1.80 1.09
N GLY A 25 17.72 -1.38 0.51
CA GLY A 25 17.27 -1.87 -0.79
C GLY A 25 18.05 -1.20 -1.92
N LEU A 26 18.85 -1.96 -2.64
CA LEU A 26 19.73 -1.47 -3.70
C LEU A 26 19.28 -1.96 -5.08
N SER A 27 19.01 -1.00 -5.99
CA SER A 27 18.72 -1.30 -7.40
C SER A 27 19.93 -1.20 -8.32
N GLY A 28 21.04 -0.64 -7.84
CA GLY A 28 22.23 -0.32 -8.65
C GLY A 28 22.18 1.06 -9.30
N GLY A 29 21.03 1.70 -9.33
CA GLY A 29 20.86 3.06 -9.85
C GLY A 29 21.42 4.15 -8.90
N PRO A 30 21.59 5.39 -9.42
CA PRO A 30 22.25 6.48 -8.71
C PRO A 30 21.68 6.76 -7.33
N ASP A 31 20.35 6.75 -7.19
CA ASP A 31 19.69 7.03 -5.90
C ASP A 31 20.08 6.01 -4.83
N SER A 32 20.04 4.72 -5.17
CA SER A 32 20.34 3.64 -4.23
C SER A 32 21.83 3.56 -3.87
N VAL A 33 22.71 3.84 -4.83
CA VAL A 33 24.15 3.86 -4.63
C VAL A 33 24.57 5.08 -3.80
N CYS A 34 23.99 6.24 -4.08
CA CYS A 34 24.19 7.46 -3.29
C CYS A 34 23.74 7.23 -1.84
N MET A 35 22.55 6.66 -1.61
CA MET A 35 22.06 6.34 -0.26
C MET A 35 23.01 5.40 0.48
N LEU A 36 23.45 4.33 -0.15
CA LEU A 36 24.40 3.38 0.43
C LEU A 36 25.68 4.10 0.87
N HIS A 37 26.30 4.87 -0.03
CA HIS A 37 27.57 5.52 0.23
C HIS A 37 27.44 6.60 1.33
N ILE A 38 26.37 7.39 1.33
CA ILE A 38 26.11 8.39 2.38
C ILE A 38 25.96 7.69 3.75
N LEU A 39 25.13 6.66 3.84
CA LEU A 39 24.93 5.96 5.12
C LEU A 39 26.19 5.22 5.57
N TYR A 40 26.96 4.68 4.64
CA TYR A 40 28.28 4.10 4.95
C TYR A 40 29.25 5.11 5.58
N LYS A 41 29.32 6.31 5.00
CA LYS A 41 30.14 7.42 5.57
C LYS A 41 29.64 7.91 6.92
N LEU A 42 28.35 7.78 7.18
CA LEU A 42 27.74 8.21 8.44
C LEU A 42 27.64 7.10 9.50
N LYS A 43 27.95 5.84 9.17
CA LYS A 43 27.68 4.69 10.03
C LYS A 43 28.30 4.79 11.42
N ASP A 44 29.57 5.21 11.49
CA ASP A 44 30.31 5.27 12.75
C ASP A 44 29.79 6.43 13.62
N MET A 45 29.50 7.59 13.00
CA MET A 45 28.92 8.75 13.69
C MET A 45 27.52 8.46 14.23
N LEU A 46 26.70 7.72 13.47
CA LEU A 46 25.35 7.35 13.87
C LEU A 46 25.33 6.08 14.74
N ASN A 47 26.48 5.37 14.84
CA ASN A 47 26.62 4.09 15.52
C ASN A 47 25.56 3.07 15.06
N ILE A 48 25.57 2.76 13.75
CA ILE A 48 24.63 1.85 13.10
C ILE A 48 25.35 0.71 12.37
N GLU A 49 24.65 -0.40 12.19
CA GLU A 49 25.06 -1.50 11.33
C GLU A 49 24.31 -1.46 10.00
N LEU A 50 25.02 -1.74 8.89
CA LEU A 50 24.44 -1.72 7.56
C LEU A 50 24.51 -3.10 6.92
N GLY A 51 23.41 -3.48 6.25
CA GLY A 51 23.34 -4.57 5.30
C GLY A 51 22.73 -4.09 4.00
N ALA A 52 22.84 -4.84 2.94
CA ALA A 52 22.32 -4.49 1.63
C ALA A 52 21.57 -5.68 1.01
N ILE A 53 20.44 -5.40 0.38
CA ILE A 53 19.68 -6.38 -0.39
C ILE A 53 19.43 -5.88 -1.81
N HIS A 54 19.71 -6.74 -2.79
CA HIS A 54 19.34 -6.54 -4.20
C HIS A 54 18.27 -7.53 -4.61
N ILE A 55 17.30 -7.04 -5.38
CA ILE A 55 16.28 -7.88 -6.00
C ILE A 55 16.52 -7.90 -7.50
N ASN A 56 16.95 -9.06 -8.02
CA ASN A 56 17.03 -9.30 -9.45
C ASN A 56 15.67 -9.81 -9.94
N HIS A 57 14.96 -8.95 -10.67
CA HIS A 57 13.60 -9.24 -11.17
C HIS A 57 13.59 -10.15 -12.41
N MET A 58 14.76 -10.54 -12.92
CA MET A 58 14.96 -11.40 -14.10
C MET A 58 14.33 -10.88 -15.41
N LEU A 59 13.95 -9.60 -15.46
CA LEU A 59 13.25 -9.01 -16.61
C LEU A 59 14.17 -8.62 -17.77
N ARG A 60 15.48 -8.42 -17.53
CA ARG A 60 16.43 -7.87 -18.52
C ARG A 60 17.62 -8.81 -18.80
N GLY A 61 17.48 -10.09 -18.45
CA GLY A 61 18.56 -11.09 -18.68
C GLY A 61 19.93 -10.61 -18.16
N ASP A 62 20.94 -10.62 -19.02
CA ASP A 62 22.32 -10.27 -18.70
C ASP A 62 22.51 -8.90 -18.04
N GLU A 63 21.66 -7.90 -18.35
CA GLU A 63 21.75 -6.59 -17.72
C GLU A 63 21.37 -6.64 -16.24
N SER A 64 20.36 -7.44 -15.88
CA SER A 64 20.00 -7.66 -14.47
C SER A 64 21.12 -8.35 -13.69
N ASP A 65 21.84 -9.29 -14.30
CA ASP A 65 22.98 -9.96 -13.70
C ASP A 65 24.21 -9.04 -13.55
N LYS A 66 24.40 -8.12 -14.49
CA LYS A 66 25.43 -7.08 -14.37
C LYS A 66 25.14 -6.11 -13.23
N ASP A 67 23.88 -5.73 -13.03
CA ASP A 67 23.46 -4.88 -11.89
C ASP A 67 23.73 -5.60 -10.57
N GLU A 68 23.35 -6.87 -10.46
CA GLU A 68 23.61 -7.71 -9.29
C GLU A 68 25.11 -7.79 -8.97
N LYS A 69 25.94 -8.05 -9.98
CA LYS A 69 27.40 -8.14 -9.85
C LYS A 69 28.02 -6.81 -9.42
N TYR A 70 27.55 -5.70 -10.02
CA TYR A 70 28.02 -4.35 -9.66
C TYR A 70 27.79 -4.06 -8.17
N ILE A 71 26.55 -4.31 -7.68
CA ILE A 71 26.19 -4.07 -6.27
C ILE A 71 26.98 -4.99 -5.34
N GLY A 72 27.16 -6.27 -5.72
CA GLY A 72 27.93 -7.23 -4.95
C GLY A 72 29.39 -6.78 -4.76
N ASN A 73 30.04 -6.30 -5.82
CA ASN A 73 31.39 -5.76 -5.78
C ASN A 73 31.45 -4.51 -4.86
N LEU A 74 30.54 -3.57 -5.03
CA LEU A 74 30.48 -2.35 -4.21
C LEU A 74 30.29 -2.68 -2.72
N CYS A 75 29.41 -3.60 -2.38
CA CYS A 75 29.20 -4.03 -1.00
C CYS A 75 30.43 -4.73 -0.42
N SER A 76 31.14 -5.56 -1.23
CA SER A 76 32.36 -6.22 -0.84
C SER A 76 33.51 -5.22 -0.54
N GLU A 77 33.67 -4.19 -1.39
CA GLU A 77 34.65 -3.11 -1.19
C GLU A 77 34.36 -2.31 0.10
N LEU A 78 33.09 -2.12 0.44
CA LEU A 78 32.68 -1.41 1.64
C LEU A 78 32.58 -2.29 2.90
N GLY A 79 32.80 -3.62 2.78
CA GLY A 79 32.66 -4.56 3.89
C GLY A 79 31.23 -4.65 4.44
N ILE A 80 30.22 -4.53 3.57
CA ILE A 80 28.80 -4.58 3.93
C ILE A 80 28.22 -5.96 3.58
N ASN A 81 27.47 -6.57 4.49
CA ASN A 81 26.76 -7.81 4.23
C ASN A 81 25.76 -7.63 3.08
N TYR A 82 25.87 -8.49 2.06
CA TYR A 82 25.09 -8.40 0.84
C TYR A 82 24.21 -9.64 0.65
N TYR A 83 22.94 -9.40 0.36
CA TYR A 83 21.92 -10.40 0.10
C TYR A 83 21.33 -10.21 -1.28
N VAL A 84 21.02 -11.31 -1.97
CA VAL A 84 20.38 -11.31 -3.29
C VAL A 84 19.14 -12.18 -3.24
N LYS A 85 18.08 -11.67 -3.87
CA LYS A 85 16.89 -12.45 -4.21
C LYS A 85 16.66 -12.36 -5.72
N ARG A 86 16.57 -13.50 -6.38
CA ARG A 86 16.18 -13.60 -7.79
C ARG A 86 14.73 -14.04 -7.86
N ILE A 87 13.89 -13.25 -8.53
CA ILE A 87 12.45 -13.45 -8.58
C ILE A 87 11.96 -13.22 -10.00
N ASP A 88 11.36 -14.24 -10.61
CA ASP A 88 10.69 -14.12 -11.90
C ASP A 88 9.37 -13.35 -11.72
N ILE A 89 9.42 -12.04 -11.98
CA ILE A 89 8.28 -11.16 -11.79
C ILE A 89 7.21 -11.35 -12.84
N GLU A 90 7.53 -11.82 -14.05
CA GLU A 90 6.53 -12.13 -15.07
C GLU A 90 5.66 -13.31 -14.62
N CYS A 91 6.27 -14.35 -14.09
CA CYS A 91 5.54 -15.47 -13.52
C CYS A 91 4.63 -15.03 -12.37
N VAL A 92 5.16 -14.28 -11.40
CA VAL A 92 4.37 -13.77 -10.27
C VAL A 92 3.21 -12.88 -10.71
N ALA A 93 3.42 -11.98 -11.67
CA ALA A 93 2.38 -11.08 -12.18
C ALA A 93 1.24 -11.86 -12.84
N ASN A 94 1.56 -12.90 -13.62
CA ASN A 94 0.58 -13.77 -14.25
C ASN A 94 -0.21 -14.58 -13.21
N ASP A 95 0.47 -15.20 -12.23
CA ASP A 95 -0.18 -16.01 -11.20
C ASP A 95 -1.11 -15.20 -10.30
N THR A 96 -0.75 -13.94 -10.03
CA THR A 96 -1.52 -13.05 -9.13
C THR A 96 -2.48 -12.12 -9.87
N ASN A 97 -2.47 -12.13 -11.21
CA ASN A 97 -3.29 -11.27 -12.08
C ASN A 97 -3.17 -9.77 -11.75
N VAL A 98 -1.95 -9.31 -11.52
CA VAL A 98 -1.62 -7.90 -11.27
C VAL A 98 -0.62 -7.39 -12.31
N SER A 99 -0.44 -6.06 -12.41
CA SER A 99 0.59 -5.50 -13.30
C SER A 99 2.00 -5.86 -12.84
N LEU A 100 2.97 -5.94 -13.77
CA LEU A 100 4.39 -6.17 -13.48
C LEU A 100 4.94 -5.19 -12.43
N GLU A 101 4.53 -3.91 -12.47
CA GLU A 101 4.93 -2.89 -11.51
C GLU A 101 4.44 -3.22 -10.09
N VAL A 102 3.17 -3.64 -9.98
CA VAL A 102 2.56 -4.03 -8.69
C VAL A 102 3.20 -5.31 -8.17
N ALA A 103 3.37 -6.34 -9.01
CA ALA A 103 4.04 -7.58 -8.64
C ALA A 103 5.48 -7.32 -8.14
N GLY A 104 6.27 -6.58 -8.93
CA GLY A 104 7.64 -6.23 -8.60
C GLY A 104 7.76 -5.42 -7.31
N ARG A 105 6.80 -4.51 -7.07
CA ARG A 105 6.74 -3.76 -5.82
C ARG A 105 6.43 -4.66 -4.62
N ASN A 106 5.44 -5.51 -4.70
CA ASN A 106 5.02 -6.38 -3.61
C ASN A 106 6.14 -7.37 -3.23
N GLU A 107 6.72 -8.04 -4.22
CA GLU A 107 7.80 -8.98 -4.01
C GLU A 107 9.06 -8.32 -3.45
N ARG A 108 9.36 -7.09 -3.87
CA ARG A 108 10.47 -6.30 -3.30
C ARG A 108 10.28 -6.09 -1.79
N TYR A 109 9.13 -5.61 -1.36
CA TYR A 109 8.88 -5.38 0.07
C TYR A 109 8.84 -6.69 0.85
N ARG A 110 8.29 -7.76 0.26
CA ARG A 110 8.31 -9.10 0.88
C ARG A 110 9.74 -9.60 1.10
N ALA A 111 10.59 -9.46 0.10
CA ALA A 111 11.99 -9.86 0.19
C ALA A 111 12.77 -9.00 1.21
N PHE A 112 12.50 -7.70 1.28
CA PHE A 112 13.11 -6.82 2.28
C PHE A 112 12.74 -7.26 3.70
N GLU A 113 11.46 -7.57 3.91
CA GLU A 113 10.96 -8.01 5.21
C GLU A 113 11.57 -9.36 5.62
N GLU A 114 11.63 -10.31 4.70
CA GLU A 114 12.23 -11.62 4.95
C GLU A 114 13.72 -11.49 5.39
N ILE A 115 14.49 -10.64 4.71
CA ILE A 115 15.90 -10.41 5.08
C ILE A 115 16.01 -9.65 6.40
N ARG A 116 15.13 -8.67 6.64
CA ARG A 116 15.05 -7.93 7.90
C ARG A 116 14.89 -8.88 9.08
N GLU A 117 13.89 -9.75 9.03
CA GLU A 117 13.58 -10.70 10.10
C GLU A 117 14.68 -11.75 10.27
N LYS A 118 15.12 -12.35 9.15
CA LYS A 118 16.10 -13.45 9.18
C LYS A 118 17.46 -13.04 9.74
N HIS A 119 17.88 -11.79 9.52
CA HIS A 119 19.21 -11.31 9.90
C HIS A 119 19.18 -10.28 11.03
N GLY A 120 18.00 -10.03 11.63
CA GLY A 120 17.85 -9.18 12.82
C GLY A 120 18.06 -7.69 12.54
N TYR A 121 17.76 -7.23 11.31
CA TYR A 121 17.66 -5.79 11.03
C TYR A 121 16.35 -5.24 11.59
N ASN A 122 16.39 -4.00 12.10
CA ASN A 122 15.20 -3.37 12.65
C ASN A 122 14.62 -2.28 11.75
N LYS A 123 15.36 -1.85 10.71
CA LYS A 123 14.89 -0.87 9.71
C LYS A 123 15.25 -1.27 8.29
N ILE A 124 14.45 -0.80 7.34
CA ILE A 124 14.68 -0.94 5.90
C ILE A 124 14.84 0.46 5.30
N ALA A 125 15.97 0.74 4.66
CA ALA A 125 16.18 2.00 3.96
C ALA A 125 15.91 1.85 2.46
N VAL A 126 15.12 2.78 1.90
CA VAL A 126 14.81 2.84 0.47
C VAL A 126 15.11 4.22 -0.09
N ALA A 127 15.66 4.27 -1.30
CA ALA A 127 16.27 5.44 -1.91
C ALA A 127 15.27 6.34 -2.66
N HIS A 128 14.12 6.67 -2.06
CA HIS A 128 13.27 7.70 -2.63
C HIS A 128 13.89 9.09 -2.39
N ASN A 129 13.78 9.95 -3.40
CA ASN A 129 14.37 11.29 -3.44
C ASN A 129 13.30 12.40 -3.57
N ALA A 130 13.71 13.66 -3.63
CA ALA A 130 12.82 14.81 -3.72
C ALA A 130 12.02 14.86 -5.04
N ASN A 131 12.57 14.33 -6.14
CA ASN A 131 11.87 14.24 -7.41
C ASN A 131 10.76 13.18 -7.33
N ASP A 132 11.01 12.03 -6.68
CA ASP A 132 9.99 11.01 -6.44
C ASP A 132 8.82 11.57 -5.63
N GLN A 133 9.11 12.44 -4.67
CA GLN A 133 8.09 13.14 -3.89
C GLN A 133 7.22 14.02 -4.79
N ALA A 134 7.84 14.86 -5.62
CA ALA A 134 7.12 15.73 -6.56
C ALA A 134 6.27 14.93 -7.55
N GLU A 135 6.84 13.88 -8.16
CA GLU A 135 6.12 12.96 -9.04
C GLU A 135 4.89 12.36 -8.35
N THR A 136 5.06 11.87 -7.12
CA THR A 136 3.98 11.23 -6.37
C THR A 136 2.85 12.20 -6.05
N VAL A 137 3.18 13.43 -5.66
CA VAL A 137 2.17 14.46 -5.35
C VAL A 137 1.39 14.84 -6.59
N LEU A 138 2.07 15.10 -7.71
CA LEU A 138 1.41 15.42 -8.98
C LEU A 138 0.50 14.28 -9.45
N MET A 139 0.97 13.03 -9.38
CA MET A 139 0.15 11.87 -9.74
C MET A 139 -1.10 11.74 -8.86
N ARG A 140 -0.97 11.96 -7.55
CA ARG A 140 -2.10 11.89 -6.63
C ARG A 140 -3.07 13.04 -6.83
N MET A 141 -2.56 14.26 -7.08
CA MET A 141 -3.39 15.43 -7.42
C MET A 141 -4.22 15.18 -8.67
N MET A 142 -3.62 14.65 -9.74
CA MET A 142 -4.32 14.32 -10.98
C MET A 142 -5.38 13.22 -10.82
N ARG A 143 -5.24 12.35 -9.82
CA ARG A 143 -6.25 11.31 -9.50
C ARG A 143 -7.36 11.80 -8.57
N GLY A 144 -7.30 13.04 -8.10
CA GLY A 144 -8.26 13.59 -7.15
C GLY A 144 -8.06 13.04 -5.75
N THR A 145 -7.19 13.65 -4.95
CA THR A 145 -6.91 13.20 -3.58
C THR A 145 -7.17 14.31 -2.58
N GLY A 146 -7.51 13.94 -1.33
CA GLY A 146 -7.57 14.84 -0.21
C GLY A 146 -6.21 15.15 0.41
N LEU A 147 -6.21 15.86 1.55
CA LEU A 147 -5.01 16.30 2.25
C LEU A 147 -4.02 15.15 2.52
N GLU A 148 -4.50 14.00 3.01
CA GLU A 148 -3.65 12.83 3.30
C GLU A 148 -2.84 12.39 2.07
N GLY A 149 -3.48 12.34 0.89
CA GLY A 149 -2.77 11.97 -0.33
C GLY A 149 -1.75 13.03 -0.77
N LEU A 150 -2.03 14.32 -0.57
CA LEU A 150 -1.11 15.41 -0.90
C LEU A 150 0.11 15.49 0.04
N THR A 151 0.09 14.80 1.18
CA THR A 151 1.30 14.65 2.03
C THR A 151 2.41 13.83 1.38
N GLY A 152 2.14 13.23 0.22
CA GLY A 152 3.15 12.54 -0.59
C GLY A 152 3.76 11.30 0.08
N ILE A 153 5.07 11.15 -0.08
CA ILE A 153 5.86 10.04 0.47
C ILE A 153 6.29 10.41 1.90
N LYS A 154 5.96 9.56 2.88
CA LYS A 154 6.43 9.75 4.27
C LYS A 154 7.91 9.37 4.38
N ALA A 155 8.70 10.18 5.09
CA ALA A 155 10.12 9.88 5.34
C ALA A 155 10.31 8.63 6.21
N LYS A 156 9.38 8.36 7.15
CA LYS A 156 9.32 7.18 8.00
C LYS A 156 7.95 6.54 7.91
N ARG A 157 7.88 5.21 7.84
CA ARG A 157 6.65 4.42 7.95
C ARG A 157 6.62 3.67 9.27
N GLU A 158 5.44 3.29 9.72
CA GLU A 158 5.22 2.56 10.97
C GLU A 158 5.86 1.16 10.97
N ASP A 159 5.97 0.54 9.79
CA ASP A 159 6.60 -0.78 9.59
C ASP A 159 8.14 -0.74 9.53
N GLY A 160 8.77 0.38 9.91
CA GLY A 160 10.22 0.49 9.98
C GLY A 160 10.92 0.87 8.67
N ILE A 161 10.16 1.19 7.60
CA ILE A 161 10.75 1.68 6.35
C ILE A 161 11.10 3.16 6.48
N ILE A 162 12.36 3.49 6.13
CA ILE A 162 12.89 4.85 6.18
C ILE A 162 13.42 5.32 4.81
N ARG A 163 13.44 6.64 4.58
CA ARG A 163 13.90 7.27 3.34
C ARG A 163 14.89 8.40 3.62
N PRO A 164 16.13 8.06 3.93
CA PRO A 164 17.13 9.02 4.40
C PRO A 164 17.45 10.13 3.41
N ILE A 165 17.37 9.85 2.10
CA ILE A 165 17.72 10.79 1.02
C ILE A 165 16.49 11.46 0.38
N LEU A 166 15.32 11.43 1.03
CA LEU A 166 14.09 12.07 0.50
C LEU A 166 14.24 13.60 0.34
N CYS A 167 15.22 14.21 1.00
CA CYS A 167 15.54 15.62 0.90
C CYS A 167 16.44 15.99 -0.29
N LEU A 168 17.04 15.01 -0.97
CA LEU A 168 17.99 15.24 -2.04
C LEU A 168 17.25 15.26 -3.39
N ASN A 169 17.59 16.22 -4.25
CA ASN A 169 17.11 16.20 -5.62
C ASN A 169 18.03 15.35 -6.52
N ARG A 170 17.53 15.04 -7.71
CA ARG A 170 18.21 14.15 -8.65
C ARG A 170 19.60 14.67 -9.03
N LYS A 171 19.74 15.98 -9.28
CA LYS A 171 21.01 16.59 -9.65
C LYS A 171 22.04 16.45 -8.53
N GLU A 172 21.67 16.73 -7.29
CA GLU A 172 22.56 16.55 -6.13
C GLU A 172 23.06 15.12 -6.00
N ILE A 173 22.19 14.12 -6.30
CA ILE A 173 22.53 12.70 -6.25
C ILE A 173 23.50 12.33 -7.37
N GLU A 174 23.24 12.79 -8.60
CA GLU A 174 24.09 12.55 -9.77
C GLU A 174 25.47 13.18 -9.60
N ASP A 175 25.53 14.47 -9.21
CA ASP A 175 26.76 15.21 -8.91
C ASP A 175 27.58 14.49 -7.80
N TYR A 176 26.92 14.03 -6.76
CA TYR A 176 27.56 13.28 -5.67
C TYR A 176 28.16 11.95 -6.14
N CYS A 177 27.45 11.21 -6.98
CA CYS A 177 27.95 9.95 -7.52
C CYS A 177 29.17 10.17 -8.42
N GLU A 178 29.18 11.26 -9.22
CA GLU A 178 30.30 11.63 -10.06
C GLU A 178 31.53 12.04 -9.24
N GLU A 179 31.38 12.96 -8.28
CA GLU A 179 32.42 13.41 -7.38
C GLU A 179 33.12 12.25 -6.63
N ASN A 180 32.34 11.25 -6.23
CA ASN A 180 32.84 10.10 -5.49
C ASN A 180 33.18 8.88 -6.39
N LYS A 181 33.10 9.01 -7.71
CA LYS A 181 33.42 7.99 -8.74
C LYS A 181 32.68 6.66 -8.49
N LEU A 182 31.42 6.74 -8.11
CA LEU A 182 30.63 5.55 -7.74
C LEU A 182 30.13 4.76 -8.96
N ASN A 183 30.10 5.36 -10.15
CA ASN A 183 29.71 4.75 -11.42
C ASN A 183 28.41 3.92 -11.37
N PRO A 184 27.28 4.48 -10.91
CA PRO A 184 26.03 3.73 -10.80
C PRO A 184 25.53 3.29 -12.18
N ARG A 185 24.75 2.23 -12.20
CA ARG A 185 24.13 1.69 -13.41
C ARG A 185 22.93 2.53 -13.81
N ILE A 186 22.79 2.83 -15.09
CA ILE A 186 21.64 3.59 -15.62
C ILE A 186 20.66 2.61 -16.27
N ASP A 187 19.46 2.53 -15.74
CA ASP A 187 18.39 1.73 -16.30
C ASP A 187 17.74 2.45 -17.49
N GLN A 188 17.85 1.87 -18.69
CA GLN A 188 17.27 2.44 -19.91
C GLN A 188 15.74 2.50 -19.90
N SER A 189 15.08 1.61 -19.15
CA SER A 189 13.60 1.62 -19.02
C SER A 189 13.04 2.89 -18.36
N ASN A 190 13.88 3.66 -17.67
CA ASN A 190 13.51 4.97 -17.12
C ASN A 190 13.12 6.01 -18.19
N HIS A 191 13.44 5.78 -19.47
CA HIS A 191 13.11 6.66 -20.59
C HIS A 191 11.82 6.26 -21.31
N GLU A 192 11.19 5.15 -20.94
CA GLU A 192 9.96 4.68 -21.58
C GLU A 192 8.74 5.47 -21.06
N ARG A 193 7.99 6.09 -22.00
CA ARG A 193 6.78 6.88 -21.69
C ARG A 193 5.52 6.03 -21.48
N ILE A 194 5.64 4.73 -21.37
CA ILE A 194 4.50 3.79 -21.18
C ILE A 194 3.86 4.01 -19.81
N TYR A 195 4.65 4.22 -18.80
CA TYR A 195 4.20 4.38 -17.42
C TYR A 195 3.82 5.83 -17.08
N SER A 196 2.70 6.02 -16.39
CA SER A 196 2.22 7.36 -16.00
C SER A 196 3.24 8.15 -15.16
N ARG A 197 4.04 7.46 -14.34
CA ARG A 197 5.10 8.09 -13.56
C ARG A 197 6.21 8.64 -14.45
N ASN A 198 6.62 7.90 -15.47
CA ASN A 198 7.63 8.35 -16.42
C ASN A 198 7.12 9.55 -17.22
N ARG A 199 5.82 9.62 -17.58
CA ARG A 199 5.24 10.81 -18.23
C ARG A 199 5.31 12.04 -17.32
N VAL A 200 5.04 11.90 -16.03
CA VAL A 200 5.18 13.03 -15.08
C VAL A 200 6.65 13.49 -15.03
N ARG A 201 7.59 12.56 -14.96
CA ARG A 201 9.02 12.81 -14.89
C ARG A 201 9.59 13.45 -16.15
N LEU A 202 9.21 12.95 -17.32
CA LEU A 202 9.82 13.31 -18.61
C LEU A 202 9.10 14.44 -19.33
N ASP A 203 7.80 14.63 -19.06
CA ASP A 203 6.99 15.59 -19.80
C ASP A 203 6.46 16.72 -18.89
N ILE A 204 5.80 16.38 -17.77
CA ILE A 204 5.10 17.38 -16.94
C ILE A 204 6.07 18.22 -16.09
N ILE A 205 6.97 17.58 -15.33
CA ILE A 205 7.93 18.31 -14.49
C ILE A 205 8.87 19.20 -15.33
N PRO A 206 9.45 18.72 -16.46
CA PRO A 206 10.23 19.59 -17.33
C PRO A 206 9.44 20.78 -17.88
N TYR A 207 8.20 20.53 -18.36
CA TYR A 207 7.32 21.60 -18.83
C TYR A 207 7.02 22.65 -17.74
N MET A 208 6.75 22.20 -16.51
CA MET A 208 6.54 23.11 -15.37
C MET A 208 7.80 23.89 -15.02
N LYS A 209 8.99 23.29 -15.13
CA LYS A 209 10.27 23.95 -14.91
C LYS A 209 10.53 25.06 -15.92
N GLU A 210 10.30 24.76 -17.19
CA GLU A 210 10.60 25.66 -18.29
C GLU A 210 9.63 26.85 -18.36
N HIS A 211 8.33 26.58 -18.14
CA HIS A 211 7.29 27.58 -18.42
C HIS A 211 6.70 28.26 -17.18
N PHE A 212 6.93 27.73 -15.98
CA PHE A 212 6.29 28.25 -14.77
C PHE A 212 7.29 28.53 -13.63
N ASN A 213 8.09 27.54 -13.23
CA ASN A 213 8.98 27.66 -12.09
C ASN A 213 10.15 26.68 -12.19
N GLU A 214 11.35 27.17 -12.40
CA GLU A 214 12.57 26.36 -12.49
C GLU A 214 12.75 25.45 -11.26
N ASP A 215 12.36 25.95 -10.06
CA ASP A 215 12.46 25.27 -8.78
C ASP A 215 11.17 24.53 -8.38
N ILE A 216 10.37 24.07 -9.35
CA ILE A 216 9.07 23.43 -9.08
C ILE A 216 9.17 22.23 -8.14
N VAL A 217 10.23 21.42 -8.26
CA VAL A 217 10.46 20.26 -7.38
C VAL A 217 10.63 20.68 -5.94
N GLU A 218 11.44 21.70 -5.66
CA GLU A 218 11.62 22.26 -4.32
C GLU A 218 10.34 22.90 -3.78
N THR A 219 9.63 23.61 -4.64
CA THR A 219 8.36 24.26 -4.30
C THR A 219 7.30 23.23 -3.90
N LEU A 220 7.15 22.13 -4.65
CA LEU A 220 6.28 21.02 -4.28
C LEU A 220 6.70 20.36 -2.97
N ASN A 221 8.00 20.14 -2.76
CA ASN A 221 8.50 19.57 -1.50
C ASN A 221 8.25 20.48 -0.29
N ARG A 222 8.37 21.80 -0.43
CA ARG A 222 8.00 22.77 0.63
C ARG A 222 6.51 22.69 0.94
N MET A 223 5.66 22.70 -0.08
CA MET A 223 4.22 22.53 0.07
C MET A 223 3.89 21.23 0.83
N VAL A 224 4.47 20.10 0.41
CA VAL A 224 4.31 18.81 1.09
C VAL A 224 4.69 18.88 2.57
N SER A 225 5.81 19.53 2.88
CA SER A 225 6.27 19.67 4.29
C SER A 225 5.29 20.46 5.16
N LEU A 226 4.57 21.43 4.60
CA LEU A 226 3.51 22.17 5.31
C LEU A 226 2.28 21.28 5.48
N LEU A 227 1.81 20.66 4.39
CA LEU A 227 0.65 19.78 4.41
C LEU A 227 0.84 18.56 5.35
N GLN A 228 2.07 18.06 5.49
CA GLN A 228 2.39 17.00 6.45
C GLN A 228 2.14 17.45 7.89
N LYS A 229 2.58 18.66 8.26
CA LYS A 229 2.37 19.20 9.61
C LYS A 229 0.88 19.40 9.93
N ASP A 230 0.14 19.97 8.97
CA ASP A 230 -1.30 20.18 9.14
C ASP A 230 -2.03 18.84 9.26
N ASN A 231 -1.63 17.85 8.44
CA ASN A 231 -2.22 16.51 8.51
C ASN A 231 -1.86 15.79 9.81
N GLU A 232 -0.62 15.88 10.30
CA GLU A 232 -0.18 15.33 11.58
C GLU A 232 -1.05 15.85 12.73
N PHE A 233 -1.26 17.17 12.80
CA PHE A 233 -2.13 17.77 13.81
C PHE A 233 -3.56 17.20 13.76
N ILE A 234 -4.15 17.12 12.55
CA ILE A 234 -5.52 16.61 12.41
C ILE A 234 -5.59 15.12 12.74
N GLU A 235 -4.57 14.34 12.37
CA GLU A 235 -4.50 12.90 12.69
C GLU A 235 -4.36 12.64 14.20
N GLU A 236 -3.51 13.38 14.89
CA GLU A 236 -3.36 13.29 16.36
C GLU A 236 -4.67 13.62 17.06
N TYR A 237 -5.27 14.76 16.72
CA TYR A 237 -6.55 15.15 17.30
C TYR A 237 -7.67 14.14 16.97
N SER A 238 -7.70 13.63 15.74
CA SER A 238 -8.66 12.57 15.36
C SER A 238 -8.44 11.26 16.13
N LYS A 239 -7.20 10.94 16.49
CA LYS A 239 -6.87 9.78 17.32
C LYS A 239 -7.39 9.96 18.77
N GLU A 240 -7.25 11.15 19.32
CA GLU A 240 -7.83 11.49 20.64
C GLU A 240 -9.36 11.38 20.60
N CYS A 241 -9.99 11.94 19.56
CA CYS A 241 -11.43 11.84 19.37
C CYS A 241 -11.90 10.39 19.18
N TYR A 242 -11.13 9.57 18.44
CA TYR A 242 -11.42 8.15 18.32
C TYR A 242 -11.43 7.46 19.69
N ASN A 243 -10.41 7.66 20.50
CA ASN A 243 -10.32 7.08 21.83
C ASN A 243 -11.46 7.56 22.78
N LYS A 244 -11.91 8.80 22.60
CA LYS A 244 -12.98 9.43 23.39
C LYS A 244 -14.38 8.94 22.99
N TYR A 245 -14.64 8.79 21.70
CA TYR A 245 -15.98 8.57 21.16
C TYR A 245 -16.23 7.15 20.64
N CYS A 246 -15.20 6.34 20.43
CA CYS A 246 -15.33 4.99 19.93
C CYS A 246 -15.09 3.95 21.03
N LYS A 247 -15.86 2.85 20.99
CA LYS A 247 -15.71 1.71 21.88
C LYS A 247 -15.66 0.44 21.07
N VAL A 248 -14.52 -0.26 21.14
CA VAL A 248 -14.33 -1.55 20.49
C VAL A 248 -14.82 -2.66 21.39
N LYS A 249 -15.69 -3.53 20.88
CA LYS A 249 -16.16 -4.76 21.52
C LYS A 249 -15.87 -5.90 20.57
N ALA A 250 -15.71 -7.13 21.03
CA ALA A 250 -15.15 -8.29 20.32
C ALA A 250 -15.50 -8.40 18.80
N LYS A 251 -16.75 -8.10 18.40
CA LYS A 251 -17.20 -8.18 16.98
C LYS A 251 -17.94 -6.93 16.49
N GLN A 252 -17.84 -5.84 17.23
CA GLN A 252 -18.51 -4.59 16.89
C GLN A 252 -17.72 -3.38 17.39
N LEU A 253 -17.89 -2.26 16.73
CA LEU A 253 -17.37 -0.97 17.12
C LEU A 253 -18.51 0.03 17.20
N GLU A 254 -18.61 0.72 18.32
CA GLU A 254 -19.63 1.72 18.61
C GLU A 254 -19.02 3.11 18.51
N VAL A 255 -19.63 4.00 17.75
CA VAL A 255 -19.26 5.42 17.61
C VAL A 255 -20.36 6.27 18.20
N SER A 256 -20.03 7.03 19.24
CA SER A 256 -21.01 7.87 19.94
C SER A 256 -21.53 9.01 19.06
N LYS A 257 -22.83 9.29 19.15
CA LYS A 257 -23.47 10.45 18.52
C LYS A 257 -22.82 11.79 18.88
N LYS A 258 -22.18 11.87 20.05
CA LYS A 258 -21.48 13.09 20.49
C LYS A 258 -20.34 13.48 19.55
N LEU A 259 -19.74 12.54 18.83
CA LEU A 259 -18.75 12.83 17.77
C LEU A 259 -19.34 13.76 16.71
N PHE A 260 -20.54 13.45 16.22
CA PHE A 260 -21.20 14.17 15.13
C PHE A 260 -21.75 15.55 15.55
N VAL A 261 -21.87 15.80 16.85
CA VAL A 261 -22.39 17.07 17.41
C VAL A 261 -21.23 17.99 17.82
N ASN A 262 -20.18 17.43 18.36
CA ASN A 262 -19.13 18.20 19.04
C ASN A 262 -17.90 18.45 18.16
N GLU A 263 -17.69 17.63 17.11
CA GLU A 263 -16.47 17.67 16.33
C GLU A 263 -16.71 18.16 14.90
N MET A 264 -15.70 18.77 14.31
CA MET A 264 -15.72 19.25 12.93
C MET A 264 -15.73 18.08 11.94
N GLU A 265 -16.34 18.27 10.76
CA GLU A 265 -16.47 17.25 9.72
C GLU A 265 -15.13 16.58 9.34
N ALA A 266 -14.04 17.38 9.30
CA ALA A 266 -12.72 16.87 8.99
C ALA A 266 -12.22 15.82 10.01
N VAL A 267 -12.59 15.95 11.28
CA VAL A 267 -12.27 15.02 12.36
C VAL A 267 -13.22 13.82 12.31
N VAL A 268 -14.53 14.09 12.18
CA VAL A 268 -15.55 13.05 12.04
C VAL A 268 -15.20 12.07 10.92
N THR A 269 -14.83 12.59 9.76
CA THR A 269 -14.43 11.79 8.58
C THR A 269 -13.28 10.84 8.93
N ARG A 270 -12.22 11.34 9.57
CA ARG A 270 -11.06 10.53 9.95
C ARG A 270 -11.37 9.48 11.01
N VAL A 271 -12.18 9.84 12.00
CA VAL A 271 -12.63 8.91 13.03
C VAL A 271 -13.45 7.77 12.42
N ILE A 272 -14.35 8.07 11.47
CA ILE A 272 -15.13 7.05 10.74
C ILE A 272 -14.21 6.14 9.92
N ILE A 273 -13.24 6.70 9.18
CA ILE A 273 -12.27 5.91 8.40
C ILE A 273 -11.50 4.97 9.34
N LYS A 274 -11.05 5.47 10.50
CA LYS A 274 -10.33 4.67 11.48
C LYS A 274 -11.23 3.57 12.07
N ALA A 275 -12.46 3.88 12.42
CA ALA A 275 -13.43 2.92 12.94
C ALA A 275 -13.73 1.80 11.92
N PHE A 276 -13.88 2.16 10.65
CA PHE A 276 -14.08 1.18 9.58
C PHE A 276 -12.84 0.29 9.40
N LYS A 277 -11.63 0.88 9.40
CA LYS A 277 -10.37 0.14 9.29
C LYS A 277 -10.21 -0.89 10.42
N GLU A 278 -10.52 -0.51 11.64
CA GLU A 278 -10.42 -1.37 12.83
C GLU A 278 -11.32 -2.61 12.73
N ILE A 279 -12.56 -2.44 12.25
CA ILE A 279 -13.53 -3.53 12.19
C ILE A 279 -13.38 -4.40 10.93
N SER A 280 -12.88 -3.82 9.81
CA SER A 280 -12.79 -4.53 8.53
C SER A 280 -11.48 -5.30 8.36
N ASN A 281 -10.44 -4.98 9.11
CA ASN A 281 -9.05 -5.42 8.89
C ASN A 281 -8.57 -5.20 7.44
N CYS A 282 -9.27 -4.36 6.66
CA CYS A 282 -9.00 -4.10 5.25
C CYS A 282 -9.27 -2.64 4.92
N HIS A 283 -8.48 -2.07 3.99
CA HIS A 283 -8.59 -0.67 3.57
C HIS A 283 -9.17 -0.51 2.16
N GLN A 284 -9.38 -1.61 1.45
CA GLN A 284 -9.80 -1.55 0.05
C GLN A 284 -11.29 -1.22 -0.06
N ASN A 285 -11.64 -0.47 -1.11
CA ASN A 285 -13.01 -0.15 -1.52
C ASN A 285 -13.83 0.71 -0.55
N PHE A 286 -13.22 1.42 0.42
CA PHE A 286 -13.91 2.38 1.27
C PHE A 286 -13.68 3.80 0.77
N GLU A 287 -14.71 4.39 0.16
CA GLU A 287 -14.67 5.68 -0.53
C GLU A 287 -15.44 6.77 0.23
N MET A 288 -15.24 8.05 -0.15
CA MET A 288 -15.93 9.19 0.47
C MET A 288 -17.46 9.07 0.44
N LYS A 289 -18.05 8.45 -0.60
CA LYS A 289 -19.49 8.21 -0.65
C LYS A 289 -20.00 7.43 0.56
N HIS A 290 -19.27 6.41 1.00
CA HIS A 290 -19.63 5.61 2.18
C HIS A 290 -19.56 6.43 3.47
N ILE A 291 -18.61 7.37 3.55
CA ILE A 291 -18.50 8.27 4.70
C ILE A 291 -19.71 9.19 4.77
N TYR A 292 -20.12 9.78 3.64
CA TYR A 292 -21.34 10.61 3.59
C TYR A 292 -22.60 9.83 3.95
N GLU A 293 -22.71 8.58 3.49
CA GLU A 293 -23.82 7.69 3.87
C GLU A 293 -23.85 7.44 5.39
N ILE A 294 -22.68 7.21 6.02
CA ILE A 294 -22.55 7.00 7.46
C ILE A 294 -22.92 8.27 8.24
N VAL A 295 -22.42 9.44 7.82
CA VAL A 295 -22.74 10.73 8.44
C VAL A 295 -24.24 11.01 8.33
N ASN A 296 -24.86 10.74 7.18
CA ASN A 296 -26.29 10.87 6.98
C ASN A 296 -27.07 9.87 7.85
N LEU A 297 -26.57 8.63 8.00
CA LEU A 297 -27.18 7.64 8.86
C LEU A 297 -27.24 8.10 10.34
N ALA A 298 -26.20 8.78 10.82
CA ALA A 298 -26.17 9.33 12.18
C ALA A 298 -27.27 10.36 12.43
N LYS A 299 -27.69 11.11 11.40
CA LYS A 299 -28.76 12.11 11.46
C LYS A 299 -30.16 11.52 11.29
N ASN A 300 -30.28 10.26 10.88
CA ASN A 300 -31.54 9.59 10.63
C ASN A 300 -32.18 8.99 11.91
N SER A 301 -33.42 8.49 11.76
CA SER A 301 -34.15 7.81 12.85
C SER A 301 -33.45 6.50 13.26
N THR A 302 -33.56 6.17 14.54
CA THR A 302 -33.09 4.92 15.14
C THR A 302 -33.58 3.70 14.37
N GLY A 303 -32.72 2.68 14.28
CA GLY A 303 -33.04 1.39 13.66
C GLY A 303 -32.64 1.29 12.19
N LYS A 304 -32.38 2.40 11.49
CA LYS A 304 -31.86 2.37 10.11
C LYS A 304 -30.47 1.76 10.07
N LYS A 305 -30.17 1.08 8.95
CA LYS A 305 -28.88 0.45 8.69
C LYS A 305 -28.45 0.66 7.24
N ILE A 306 -27.16 0.63 7.00
CA ILE A 306 -26.53 0.62 5.67
C ILE A 306 -25.54 -0.55 5.59
N ASN A 307 -25.45 -1.13 4.42
CA ASN A 307 -24.43 -2.14 4.12
C ASN A 307 -23.22 -1.43 3.51
N LEU A 308 -22.06 -1.66 4.09
CA LEU A 308 -20.78 -1.15 3.63
C LEU A 308 -20.00 -2.26 2.91
N THR A 309 -18.87 -1.89 2.32
CA THR A 309 -17.92 -2.85 1.74
C THR A 309 -17.37 -3.80 2.82
N ASN A 310 -16.71 -4.87 2.40
CA ASN A 310 -16.09 -5.87 3.29
C ASN A 310 -17.05 -6.52 4.30
N ASN A 311 -18.29 -6.76 3.88
CA ASN A 311 -19.33 -7.37 4.72
C ASN A 311 -19.60 -6.63 6.05
N ILE A 312 -19.44 -5.32 6.08
CA ILE A 312 -19.71 -4.52 7.27
C ILE A 312 -21.10 -3.89 7.18
N ILE A 313 -21.83 -3.94 8.28
CA ILE A 313 -23.09 -3.24 8.46
C ILE A 313 -22.87 -2.12 9.47
N CYS A 314 -23.33 -0.90 9.12
CA CYS A 314 -23.44 0.20 10.06
C CYS A 314 -24.92 0.45 10.39
N LYS A 315 -25.26 0.45 11.70
CA LYS A 315 -26.63 0.65 12.19
C LYS A 315 -26.69 1.85 13.12
N ASN A 316 -27.73 2.67 12.98
CA ASN A 316 -28.05 3.73 13.94
C ASN A 316 -28.84 3.16 15.14
N SER A 317 -28.31 3.35 16.34
CA SER A 317 -28.93 2.97 17.60
C SER A 317 -29.01 4.19 18.52
N TYR A 318 -30.16 4.86 18.55
CA TYR A 318 -30.38 6.10 19.34
C TYR A 318 -29.39 7.24 19.05
N GLY A 319 -28.90 7.29 17.79
CA GLY A 319 -27.93 8.26 17.31
C GLY A 319 -26.46 7.78 17.39
N ASP A 320 -26.16 6.77 18.18
CA ASP A 320 -24.87 6.09 18.16
C ASP A 320 -24.79 5.16 16.94
N LEU A 321 -23.65 5.08 16.29
CA LEU A 321 -23.44 4.19 15.16
C LEU A 321 -22.72 2.91 15.59
N ILE A 322 -23.27 1.77 15.21
CA ILE A 322 -22.72 0.45 15.51
C ILE A 322 -22.26 -0.20 14.23
N PHE A 323 -20.95 -0.39 14.10
CA PHE A 323 -20.32 -1.15 13.02
C PHE A 323 -20.19 -2.61 13.44
N LYS A 324 -20.61 -3.54 12.57
CA LYS A 324 -20.54 -4.99 12.80
C LYS A 324 -20.16 -5.71 11.51
N VAL A 325 -19.42 -6.80 11.65
CA VAL A 325 -19.25 -7.76 10.54
C VAL A 325 -20.57 -8.49 10.34
N ASN A 326 -21.03 -8.56 9.10
CA ASN A 326 -22.26 -9.27 8.72
C ASN A 326 -21.97 -10.78 8.62
N GLU A 327 -22.20 -11.49 9.71
CA GLU A 327 -21.97 -12.95 9.76
C GLU A 327 -22.89 -13.76 8.82
N LYS A 328 -23.98 -13.16 8.32
CA LYS A 328 -24.88 -13.85 7.38
C LYS A 328 -24.32 -14.09 5.99
N ASN A 329 -23.20 -13.45 5.63
CA ASN A 329 -22.52 -13.66 4.35
C ASN A 329 -21.18 -14.40 4.49
N ILE A 330 -20.86 -14.91 5.66
CA ILE A 330 -19.90 -16.00 5.80
C ILE A 330 -20.70 -17.29 5.57
N ILE A 331 -21.37 -17.37 4.46
CA ILE A 331 -21.54 -18.68 3.80
C ILE A 331 -20.11 -18.98 3.38
N ASP A 332 -19.51 -19.94 4.03
CA ASP A 332 -18.32 -20.61 3.52
C ASP A 332 -18.48 -20.74 2.02
N ASP A 333 -17.67 -20.02 1.25
CA ASP A 333 -17.41 -20.35 -0.16
C ASP A 333 -16.59 -21.64 -0.27
N LYS A 334 -16.86 -22.60 0.59
CA LYS A 334 -16.76 -24.00 0.27
C LYS A 334 -17.94 -24.27 -0.64
N ILE A 335 -17.78 -23.96 -1.92
CA ILE A 335 -18.55 -24.58 -2.98
C ILE A 335 -18.23 -26.07 -2.87
N SER A 336 -19.04 -26.77 -2.09
CA SER A 336 -18.98 -28.22 -2.05
C SER A 336 -19.59 -28.69 -3.37
N GLU A 337 -18.76 -28.90 -4.38
CA GLU A 337 -19.20 -29.49 -5.65
C GLU A 337 -19.47 -30.97 -5.43
N VAL A 338 -20.71 -31.40 -5.55
CA VAL A 338 -21.04 -32.80 -5.66
C VAL A 338 -21.17 -33.15 -7.16
N ARG A 339 -20.19 -33.86 -7.68
CA ARG A 339 -20.26 -34.39 -9.06
C ARG A 339 -21.16 -35.64 -9.11
N ILE A 340 -22.29 -35.50 -9.79
CA ILE A 340 -23.27 -36.56 -9.94
C ILE A 340 -23.07 -37.24 -11.29
N ASN A 341 -22.75 -38.53 -11.28
CA ASN A 341 -22.69 -39.32 -12.50
C ASN A 341 -24.10 -39.74 -12.93
N LYS A 342 -24.31 -39.89 -14.22
CA LYS A 342 -25.60 -40.29 -14.84
C LYS A 342 -26.24 -41.54 -14.18
N ASN A 343 -25.44 -42.47 -13.69
CA ASN A 343 -25.90 -43.70 -13.02
C ASN A 343 -26.31 -43.48 -11.54
N SER A 344 -26.02 -42.29 -10.96
CA SER A 344 -26.34 -41.95 -9.56
C SER A 344 -27.63 -41.13 -9.42
N ILE A 345 -28.28 -40.75 -10.55
CA ILE A 345 -29.45 -39.87 -10.58
C ILE A 345 -30.73 -40.53 -9.99
N LEU A 346 -30.69 -41.81 -9.70
CA LEU A 346 -31.83 -42.56 -9.14
C LEU A 346 -31.87 -42.61 -7.60
N ASN A 347 -30.88 -42.03 -6.92
CA ASN A 347 -30.82 -42.03 -5.45
C ASN A 347 -30.90 -40.61 -4.92
N ASP A 348 -31.65 -40.41 -3.83
CA ASP A 348 -31.68 -39.19 -3.09
C ASP A 348 -30.28 -38.91 -2.51
N ILE A 349 -29.78 -37.68 -2.70
CA ILE A 349 -28.49 -37.25 -2.19
C ILE A 349 -28.72 -36.34 -0.98
N VAL A 350 -28.13 -36.68 0.15
CA VAL A 350 -28.09 -35.81 1.31
C VAL A 350 -26.88 -34.87 1.16
N PHE A 351 -27.16 -33.60 1.04
CA PHE A 351 -26.14 -32.55 0.96
C PHE A 351 -26.39 -31.57 2.09
N GLU A 352 -25.47 -31.51 3.07
CA GLU A 352 -25.61 -30.77 4.32
C GLU A 352 -26.93 -31.08 5.03
N GLU A 353 -27.82 -30.12 5.21
CA GLU A 353 -29.13 -30.26 5.85
C GLU A 353 -30.26 -30.53 4.85
N TYR A 354 -29.94 -30.71 3.54
CA TYR A 354 -30.93 -30.82 2.48
C TYR A 354 -30.91 -32.21 1.83
N ASN A 355 -32.11 -32.79 1.65
CA ASN A 355 -32.30 -33.94 0.81
C ASN A 355 -32.62 -33.49 -0.62
N ILE A 356 -31.76 -33.83 -1.56
CA ILE A 356 -31.91 -33.45 -2.97
C ILE A 356 -32.32 -34.70 -3.76
N SER A 357 -33.52 -34.65 -4.34
CA SER A 357 -34.05 -35.72 -5.23
C SER A 357 -33.92 -35.26 -6.68
N PHE A 358 -33.47 -36.15 -7.54
CA PHE A 358 -33.38 -35.93 -8.98
C PHE A 358 -34.37 -36.83 -9.73
N GLN A 359 -35.08 -36.25 -10.71
CA GLN A 359 -35.96 -36.98 -11.57
C GLN A 359 -35.68 -36.68 -13.03
N ILE A 360 -35.46 -37.72 -13.84
CA ILE A 360 -35.28 -37.57 -15.29
C ILE A 360 -36.68 -37.55 -15.92
N ILE A 361 -37.01 -36.43 -16.57
CA ILE A 361 -38.28 -36.29 -17.29
C ILE A 361 -38.02 -36.51 -18.77
N ASN A 362 -38.44 -37.66 -19.30
CA ASN A 362 -38.38 -37.97 -20.71
C ASN A 362 -39.67 -37.50 -21.41
N ASN A 363 -39.82 -36.19 -21.61
CA ASN A 363 -40.99 -35.70 -22.33
C ASN A 363 -40.64 -34.56 -23.29
N LYS A 364 -40.95 -34.78 -24.56
CA LYS A 364 -40.72 -33.81 -25.64
C LYS A 364 -41.81 -32.73 -25.72
N ASN A 365 -42.84 -32.76 -24.87
CA ASN A 365 -43.96 -31.82 -24.92
C ASN A 365 -44.09 -31.03 -23.63
N LYS A 366 -43.86 -29.68 -23.73
CA LYS A 366 -44.14 -28.63 -22.77
C LYS A 366 -43.84 -28.97 -21.30
N VAL A 367 -42.64 -28.65 -20.88
CA VAL A 367 -42.31 -28.63 -19.47
C VAL A 367 -42.82 -27.29 -18.89
N GLU A 368 -43.80 -27.36 -17.99
CA GLU A 368 -44.21 -26.18 -17.21
C GLU A 368 -43.16 -25.90 -16.14
N PHE A 369 -42.60 -24.71 -16.18
CA PHE A 369 -41.64 -24.26 -15.16
C PHE A 369 -42.35 -24.05 -13.81
N SER A 370 -41.90 -24.80 -12.81
CA SER A 370 -42.40 -24.64 -11.45
C SER A 370 -42.15 -23.23 -10.90
N LYS A 371 -43.22 -22.64 -10.31
CA LYS A 371 -43.09 -21.40 -9.55
C LYS A 371 -42.45 -21.60 -8.16
N ASN A 372 -42.18 -22.84 -7.78
CA ASN A 372 -41.56 -23.17 -6.51
C ASN A 372 -40.05 -22.99 -6.61
N ASN A 373 -39.48 -22.14 -5.75
CA ASN A 373 -38.04 -21.83 -5.72
C ASN A 373 -37.15 -23.02 -5.33
N LEU A 374 -37.72 -24.09 -4.79
CA LEU A 374 -37.03 -25.33 -4.42
C LEU A 374 -36.92 -26.35 -5.56
N ILE A 375 -37.58 -26.08 -6.69
CA ILE A 375 -37.54 -26.98 -7.87
C ILE A 375 -36.80 -26.25 -8.98
N LYS A 376 -35.72 -26.84 -9.49
CA LYS A 376 -34.95 -26.33 -10.62
C LYS A 376 -34.97 -27.36 -11.76
N LEU A 377 -35.15 -26.86 -12.99
CA LEU A 377 -35.09 -27.65 -14.20
C LEU A 377 -33.76 -27.34 -14.90
N PHE A 378 -33.05 -28.38 -15.27
CA PHE A 378 -31.79 -28.29 -16.01
C PHE A 378 -31.95 -29.00 -17.35
N ASP A 379 -31.48 -28.37 -18.41
CA ASP A 379 -31.34 -28.98 -19.71
C ASP A 379 -30.05 -29.80 -19.75
N TYR A 380 -30.14 -31.03 -20.29
CA TYR A 380 -29.01 -31.97 -20.25
C TYR A 380 -28.54 -32.27 -21.67
#